data_9844f31e2cbafa7654d5ea69e5d41f89
#
_entry.id   9844f31e2cbafa7654d5ea69e5d41f89
#
_cell.length_a   1.000
_cell.length_b   1.000
_cell.length_c   1.000
_cell.angle_alpha   90.00
_cell.angle_beta   90.00
_cell.angle_gamma   90.00
#
_symmetry.space_group_name_H-M   'P 1'
#
loop_
_entity.id
_entity.type
_entity.pdbx_description
1 polymer ?
#
loop_
_entity_poly.entity_id
_entity_poly.type
_entity_poly.pdbx_seq_one_letter_code
_entity_poly.pdbx_strand_id
1 'polypeptide(L)'
;MEEKRYTSDIAGHCNEPTAWQILKEVSEQLAEHKQLVVNPFIIEICEDGHFSLLPSETQVVGFDAPEADNTHRNEASVVWSLGATLFHIVMARQVMNGKGGAGQKEASKLPYMRSEWPKMSELVQQCLRYQPTQRPTLKQLHDSATEQYSRCTEEVRRGPKFKKKLNSLTDGTINATNNMGFWPETMHETHPFNPITEA
;
A
#
# COMPACT_ATOMS: atom_id res chain seq x y z
N MET A 1 19.66 16.25 -9.86
CA MET A 1 18.25 15.86 -9.80
C MET A 1 18.18 14.79 -8.72
N GLU A 2 17.47 15.06 -7.64
CA GLU A 2 17.22 14.03 -6.61
C GLU A 2 16.29 12.98 -7.18
N GLU A 3 16.61 11.72 -6.92
CA GLU A 3 15.82 10.59 -7.37
C GLU A 3 14.58 10.46 -6.46
N LYS A 4 13.39 10.60 -7.04
CA LYS A 4 12.14 10.44 -6.28
C LYS A 4 11.98 9.01 -5.81
N ARG A 5 11.58 8.83 -4.57
CA ARG A 5 11.37 7.54 -3.94
C ARG A 5 9.88 7.33 -3.68
N TYR A 6 9.42 6.12 -3.89
CA TYR A 6 8.03 5.74 -3.73
C TYR A 6 7.85 4.61 -2.72
N THR A 7 6.64 4.45 -2.20
CA THR A 7 6.36 3.36 -1.24
C THR A 7 6.52 1.97 -1.85
N SER A 8 6.49 1.84 -3.17
CA SER A 8 6.88 0.60 -3.88
C SER A 8 8.32 0.19 -3.59
N ASP A 9 9.23 1.15 -3.39
CA ASP A 9 10.66 0.90 -3.18
C ASP A 9 10.97 0.32 -1.79
N ILE A 10 10.05 0.49 -0.84
CA ILE A 10 10.16 -0.06 0.51
C ILE A 10 9.28 -1.29 0.74
N ALA A 11 8.68 -1.84 -0.33
CA ALA A 11 7.82 -3.00 -0.23
C ALA A 11 8.57 -4.21 0.39
N GLY A 12 7.94 -4.83 1.39
CA GLY A 12 8.52 -5.93 2.17
C GLY A 12 9.50 -5.51 3.27
N HIS A 13 9.98 -4.27 3.26
CA HIS A 13 10.90 -3.71 4.25
C HIS A 13 10.24 -2.70 5.20
N CYS A 14 8.96 -2.42 5.00
CA CYS A 14 8.18 -1.53 5.83
C CYS A 14 8.03 -2.08 7.26
N ASN A 15 8.20 -1.24 8.27
CA ASN A 15 7.88 -1.57 9.66
C ASN A 15 6.45 -1.12 10.03
N GLU A 16 5.94 -1.60 11.17
CA GLU A 16 4.57 -1.32 11.59
C GLU A 16 4.28 0.19 11.78
N PRO A 17 5.10 0.98 12.48
CA PRO A 17 4.87 2.43 12.60
C PRO A 17 4.80 3.13 11.25
N THR A 18 5.68 2.80 10.31
CA THR A 18 5.67 3.35 8.96
C THR A 18 4.40 2.98 8.19
N ALA A 19 3.92 1.75 8.31
CA ALA A 19 2.68 1.33 7.68
C ALA A 19 1.47 2.11 8.21
N TRP A 20 1.42 2.35 9.54
CA TRP A 20 0.38 3.19 10.14
C TRP A 20 0.49 4.66 9.75
N GLN A 21 1.71 5.19 9.61
CA GLN A 21 1.95 6.54 9.13
C GLN A 21 1.46 6.72 7.68
N ILE A 22 1.81 5.79 6.79
CA ILE A 22 1.32 5.79 5.40
C ILE A 22 -0.21 5.80 5.38
N LEU A 23 -0.85 4.91 6.14
CA LEU A 23 -2.30 4.84 6.17
C LEU A 23 -2.93 6.16 6.65
N LYS A 24 -2.40 6.74 7.73
CA LYS A 24 -2.87 8.01 8.28
C LYS A 24 -2.76 9.14 7.25
N GLU A 25 -1.57 9.38 6.71
CA GLU A 25 -1.31 10.52 5.84
C GLU A 25 -1.98 10.39 4.49
N VAL A 26 -2.03 9.19 3.91
CA VAL A 26 -2.67 8.95 2.62
C VAL A 26 -4.20 8.98 2.73
N SER A 27 -4.80 8.44 3.80
CA SER A 27 -6.26 8.52 3.99
C SER A 27 -6.76 9.94 4.18
N GLU A 28 -5.98 10.81 4.85
CA GLU A 28 -6.26 12.24 4.98
C GLU A 28 -6.26 12.93 3.61
N GLN A 29 -5.19 12.75 2.84
CA GLN A 29 -5.04 13.34 1.50
C GLN A 29 -6.12 12.85 0.51
N LEU A 30 -6.48 11.56 0.56
CA LEU A 30 -7.58 11.02 -0.25
C LEU A 30 -8.92 11.70 0.06
N ALA A 31 -9.20 11.95 1.33
CA ALA A 31 -10.42 12.63 1.75
C ALA A 31 -10.43 14.11 1.34
N GLU A 32 -9.30 14.82 1.48
CA GLU A 32 -9.17 16.23 1.14
C GLU A 32 -9.24 16.49 -0.37
N HIS A 33 -8.50 15.72 -1.15
CA HIS A 33 -8.36 15.92 -2.60
C HIS A 33 -9.44 15.20 -3.41
N LYS A 34 -10.30 14.39 -2.77
CA LYS A 34 -11.30 13.55 -3.44
C LYS A 34 -10.70 12.67 -4.55
N GLN A 35 -9.44 12.31 -4.40
CA GLN A 35 -8.77 11.44 -5.35
C GLN A 35 -9.34 10.03 -5.26
N LEU A 36 -9.58 9.41 -6.41
CA LEU A 36 -10.19 8.09 -6.52
C LEU A 36 -9.22 6.98 -6.94
N VAL A 37 -7.94 7.30 -7.06
CA VAL A 37 -6.87 6.34 -7.40
C VAL A 37 -5.81 6.36 -6.32
N VAL A 38 -5.42 5.18 -5.84
CA VAL A 38 -4.28 4.99 -4.95
C VAL A 38 -3.60 3.65 -5.26
N ASN A 39 -2.29 3.69 -5.34
CA ASN A 39 -1.42 2.52 -5.51
C ASN A 39 -0.01 2.86 -5.00
N PRO A 40 0.89 1.87 -4.79
CA PRO A 40 2.18 2.13 -4.16
C PRO A 40 3.17 2.94 -5.02
N PHE A 41 2.88 3.12 -6.32
CA PHE A 41 3.78 3.83 -7.26
C PHE A 41 3.51 5.33 -7.32
N ILE A 42 2.45 5.83 -6.67
CA ILE A 42 2.09 7.26 -6.62
C ILE A 42 2.13 7.83 -5.20
N ILE A 43 2.59 7.07 -4.22
CA ILE A 43 2.83 7.56 -2.87
C ILE A 43 4.33 7.83 -2.75
N GLU A 44 4.69 9.10 -2.83
CA GLU A 44 6.08 9.57 -2.74
C GLU A 44 6.55 9.60 -1.29
N ILE A 45 7.80 9.22 -1.06
CA ILE A 45 8.47 9.32 0.24
C ILE A 45 9.24 10.64 0.25
N CYS A 46 8.76 11.61 1.02
CA CYS A 46 9.37 12.92 1.13
C CYS A 46 10.66 12.87 1.97
N GLU A 47 11.55 13.84 1.77
CA GLU A 47 12.83 13.94 2.50
C GLU A 47 12.66 14.10 4.01
N ASP A 48 11.57 14.73 4.43
CA ASP A 48 11.22 14.93 5.85
C ASP A 48 10.60 13.67 6.50
N GLY A 49 10.44 12.57 5.74
CA GLY A 49 9.88 11.31 6.20
C GLY A 49 8.35 11.25 6.16
N HIS A 50 7.68 12.24 5.58
CA HIS A 50 6.25 12.21 5.29
C HIS A 50 5.94 11.48 3.96
N PHE A 51 4.68 11.16 3.74
CA PHE A 51 4.17 10.50 2.54
C PHE A 51 3.23 11.44 1.79
N SER A 52 3.51 11.66 0.52
CA SER A 52 2.70 12.52 -0.36
C SER A 52 2.03 11.69 -1.45
N LEU A 53 0.71 11.83 -1.58
CA LEU A 53 -0.06 11.19 -2.62
C LEU A 53 -0.02 12.06 -3.89
N LEU A 54 0.63 11.57 -4.94
CA LEU A 54 0.67 12.28 -6.20
C LEU A 54 -0.65 12.16 -6.96
N PRO A 55 -1.08 13.21 -7.65
CA PRO A 55 -2.25 13.16 -8.51
C PRO A 55 -2.08 12.09 -9.60
N SER A 56 -3.07 11.22 -9.75
CA SER A 56 -3.06 10.18 -10.79
C SER A 56 -4.49 9.78 -11.14
N GLU A 57 -4.70 9.54 -12.43
CA GLU A 57 -5.91 8.91 -12.97
C GLU A 57 -5.63 7.50 -13.50
N THR A 58 -4.34 7.09 -13.49
CA THR A 58 -3.91 5.83 -14.06
C THR A 58 -4.25 4.66 -13.16
N GLN A 59 -4.97 3.71 -13.69
CA GLN A 59 -5.23 2.44 -13.04
C GLN A 59 -4.01 1.53 -13.07
N VAL A 60 -3.82 0.80 -11.97
CA VAL A 60 -2.80 -0.25 -11.89
C VAL A 60 -3.48 -1.56 -11.53
N VAL A 61 -3.41 -2.53 -12.44
CA VAL A 61 -4.01 -3.85 -12.26
C VAL A 61 -3.55 -4.47 -10.93
N GLY A 62 -4.51 -4.99 -10.17
CA GLY A 62 -4.28 -5.59 -8.86
C GLY A 62 -4.44 -4.64 -7.68
N PHE A 63 -4.64 -3.32 -7.93
CA PHE A 63 -4.95 -2.33 -6.90
C PHE A 63 -6.34 -1.73 -7.03
N ASP A 64 -7.09 -2.05 -8.09
CA ASP A 64 -8.47 -1.61 -8.24
C ASP A 64 -9.46 -2.57 -7.55
N ALA A 65 -10.50 -2.00 -6.95
CA ALA A 65 -11.56 -2.78 -6.31
C ALA A 65 -12.32 -3.67 -7.31
N PRO A 66 -12.91 -4.78 -6.86
CA PRO A 66 -13.67 -5.68 -7.73
C PRO A 66 -14.80 -5.03 -8.52
N GLU A 67 -15.47 -4.04 -7.91
CA GLU A 67 -16.56 -3.27 -8.50
C GLU A 67 -16.10 -2.04 -9.28
N ALA A 68 -14.81 -1.67 -9.18
CA ALA A 68 -14.31 -0.47 -9.84
C ALA A 68 -14.19 -0.70 -11.34
N ASP A 69 -14.78 0.20 -12.10
CA ASP A 69 -14.59 0.30 -13.55
C ASP A 69 -14.04 1.69 -13.91
N ASN A 70 -13.83 1.95 -15.19
CA ASN A 70 -13.29 3.22 -15.66
C ASN A 70 -14.21 4.43 -15.40
N THR A 71 -15.48 4.18 -15.08
CA THR A 71 -16.52 5.21 -14.98
C THR A 71 -17.12 5.31 -13.57
N HIS A 72 -17.00 4.27 -12.76
CA HIS A 72 -17.66 4.19 -11.44
C HIS A 72 -16.65 3.87 -10.34
N ARG A 73 -16.13 4.93 -9.73
CA ARG A 73 -15.32 4.84 -8.51
C ARG A 73 -15.97 5.65 -7.41
N ASN A 74 -15.89 5.13 -6.20
CA ASN A 74 -16.41 5.77 -5.01
C ASN A 74 -15.46 5.57 -3.83
N GLU A 75 -15.79 6.14 -2.68
CA GLU A 75 -14.97 5.99 -1.47
C GLU A 75 -14.69 4.53 -1.11
N ALA A 76 -15.67 3.64 -1.24
CA ALA A 76 -15.47 2.23 -0.89
C ALA A 76 -14.48 1.53 -1.84
N SER A 77 -14.44 1.89 -3.13
CA SER A 77 -13.43 1.37 -4.05
C SER A 77 -12.04 1.90 -3.74
N VAL A 78 -11.92 3.18 -3.33
CA VAL A 78 -10.65 3.77 -2.87
C VAL A 78 -10.14 3.08 -1.61
N VAL A 79 -11.02 2.79 -0.65
CA VAL A 79 -10.68 2.05 0.57
C VAL A 79 -10.11 0.67 0.24
N TRP A 80 -10.69 -0.05 -0.71
CA TRP A 80 -10.15 -1.33 -1.17
C TRP A 80 -8.75 -1.15 -1.77
N SER A 81 -8.57 -0.17 -2.66
CA SER A 81 -7.29 0.13 -3.31
C SER A 81 -6.21 0.51 -2.29
N LEU A 82 -6.56 1.28 -1.25
CA LEU A 82 -5.65 1.60 -0.15
C LEU A 82 -5.27 0.36 0.66
N GLY A 83 -6.22 -0.53 0.94
CA GLY A 83 -5.96 -1.82 1.58
C GLY A 83 -5.02 -2.71 0.76
N ALA A 84 -5.23 -2.78 -0.56
CA ALA A 84 -4.36 -3.52 -1.49
C ALA A 84 -2.95 -2.92 -1.56
N THR A 85 -2.84 -1.59 -1.53
CA THR A 85 -1.59 -0.85 -1.48
C THR A 85 -0.81 -1.16 -0.21
N LEU A 86 -1.45 -1.06 0.96
CA LEU A 86 -0.82 -1.42 2.25
C LEU A 86 -0.39 -2.87 2.29
N PHE A 87 -1.24 -3.79 1.80
CA PHE A 87 -0.88 -5.20 1.71
C PHE A 87 0.40 -5.38 0.87
N HIS A 88 0.50 -4.71 -0.27
CA HIS A 88 1.68 -4.77 -1.13
C HIS A 88 2.93 -4.20 -0.43
N ILE A 89 2.83 -3.03 0.18
CA ILE A 89 3.97 -2.38 0.87
C ILE A 89 4.50 -3.27 1.99
N VAL A 90 3.62 -3.93 2.74
CA VAL A 90 4.02 -4.80 3.86
C VAL A 90 4.51 -6.16 3.42
N MET A 91 3.90 -6.76 2.40
CA MET A 91 4.12 -8.15 2.00
C MET A 91 4.96 -8.33 0.72
N ALA A 92 5.32 -7.26 0.02
CA ALA A 92 5.99 -7.25 -1.28
C ALA A 92 5.31 -8.12 -2.36
N ARG A 93 3.98 -8.26 -2.27
CA ARG A 93 3.20 -9.03 -3.23
C ARG A 93 1.80 -8.45 -3.39
N GLN A 94 1.18 -8.70 -4.53
CA GLN A 94 -0.20 -8.29 -4.77
C GLN A 94 -1.20 -9.16 -4.00
N VAL A 95 -2.35 -8.57 -3.70
CA VAL A 95 -3.48 -9.26 -3.08
C VAL A 95 -3.88 -10.48 -3.91
N MET A 96 -4.07 -11.64 -3.26
CA MET A 96 -4.47 -12.89 -3.90
C MET A 96 -3.58 -13.29 -5.09
N ASN A 97 -2.27 -13.01 -5.01
CA ASN A 97 -1.30 -13.29 -6.05
C ASN A 97 -1.70 -12.68 -7.43
N GLY A 98 -2.22 -11.45 -7.41
CA GLY A 98 -2.68 -10.74 -8.61
C GLY A 98 -4.07 -11.14 -9.13
N LYS A 99 -4.76 -12.06 -8.46
CA LYS A 99 -6.14 -12.49 -8.83
C LYS A 99 -7.22 -11.68 -8.11
N GLY A 100 -6.85 -10.76 -7.24
CA GLY A 100 -7.77 -9.84 -6.57
C GLY A 100 -8.10 -8.63 -7.42
N GLY A 101 -9.04 -7.83 -6.94
CA GLY A 101 -9.41 -6.58 -7.57
C GLY A 101 -10.38 -6.72 -8.73
N ALA A 102 -10.23 -5.90 -9.76
CA ALA A 102 -11.16 -5.80 -10.89
C ALA A 102 -11.45 -7.13 -11.63
N GLY A 103 -10.56 -8.11 -11.53
CA GLY A 103 -10.76 -9.45 -12.07
C GLY A 103 -11.50 -10.41 -11.15
N GLN A 104 -11.83 -10.01 -9.93
CA GLN A 104 -12.45 -10.86 -8.93
C GLN A 104 -13.97 -10.93 -9.15
N LYS A 105 -14.48 -12.14 -9.37
CA LYS A 105 -15.91 -12.36 -9.65
C LYS A 105 -16.75 -12.75 -8.42
N GLU A 106 -16.08 -13.13 -7.35
CA GLU A 106 -16.72 -13.62 -6.13
C GLU A 106 -15.87 -13.31 -4.89
N ALA A 107 -16.48 -13.39 -3.71
CA ALA A 107 -15.76 -13.26 -2.46
C ALA A 107 -14.72 -14.38 -2.32
N SER A 108 -13.49 -14.00 -2.01
CA SER A 108 -12.38 -14.93 -1.78
C SER A 108 -11.88 -14.83 -0.35
N LYS A 109 -11.15 -15.86 0.09
CA LYS A 109 -10.48 -15.83 1.40
C LYS A 109 -9.52 -14.64 1.44
N LEU A 110 -9.74 -13.76 2.40
CA LEU A 110 -8.92 -12.57 2.57
C LEU A 110 -7.49 -12.96 2.98
N PRO A 111 -6.49 -12.28 2.42
CA PRO A 111 -5.10 -12.58 2.73
C PRO A 111 -4.81 -12.21 4.19
N TYR A 112 -4.07 -13.08 4.87
CA TYR A 112 -3.51 -12.76 6.17
C TYR A 112 -2.12 -12.13 5.96
N MET A 113 -1.86 -11.07 6.70
CA MET A 113 -0.57 -10.39 6.67
C MET A 113 0.37 -10.98 7.74
N ARG A 114 1.22 -10.15 8.33
CA ARG A 114 2.16 -10.55 9.38
C ARG A 114 1.42 -10.81 10.68
N SER A 115 1.73 -11.93 11.34
CA SER A 115 1.13 -12.29 12.63
C SER A 115 1.50 -11.32 13.74
N GLU A 116 2.64 -10.64 13.61
CA GLU A 116 3.15 -9.65 14.56
C GLU A 116 2.34 -8.35 14.57
N TRP A 117 1.55 -8.09 13.50
CA TRP A 117 0.75 -6.87 13.34
C TRP A 117 -0.74 -7.18 13.23
N PRO A 118 -1.35 -7.72 14.28
CA PRO A 118 -2.74 -8.22 14.20
C PRO A 118 -3.75 -7.11 13.87
N LYS A 119 -3.57 -5.90 14.40
CA LYS A 119 -4.45 -4.75 14.14
C LYS A 119 -4.37 -4.28 12.69
N MET A 120 -3.17 -4.18 12.13
CA MET A 120 -2.97 -3.84 10.73
C MET A 120 -3.57 -4.92 9.83
N SER A 121 -3.34 -6.18 10.14
CA SER A 121 -3.87 -7.33 9.40
C SER A 121 -5.40 -7.33 9.38
N GLU A 122 -6.03 -7.09 10.51
CA GLU A 122 -7.50 -6.99 10.64
C GLU A 122 -8.05 -5.83 9.81
N LEU A 123 -7.44 -4.65 9.91
CA LEU A 123 -7.90 -3.47 9.19
C LEU A 123 -7.78 -3.66 7.67
N VAL A 124 -6.65 -4.18 7.19
CA VAL A 124 -6.46 -4.46 5.76
C VAL A 124 -7.47 -5.50 5.27
N GLN A 125 -7.78 -6.54 6.06
CA GLN A 125 -8.82 -7.51 5.71
C GLN A 125 -10.21 -6.85 5.61
N GLN A 126 -10.53 -5.88 6.48
CA GLN A 126 -11.77 -5.12 6.37
C GLN A 126 -11.83 -4.26 5.11
N CYS A 127 -10.72 -3.61 4.73
CA CYS A 127 -10.63 -2.85 3.48
C CYS A 127 -10.86 -3.74 2.25
N LEU A 128 -10.33 -4.96 2.25
CA LEU A 128 -10.35 -5.91 1.14
C LEU A 128 -11.63 -6.76 1.05
N ARG A 129 -12.66 -6.44 1.81
CA ARG A 129 -13.95 -7.14 1.70
C ARG A 129 -14.54 -6.97 0.31
N TYR A 130 -15.06 -8.06 -0.26
CA TYR A 130 -15.66 -8.08 -1.59
C TYR A 130 -16.84 -7.10 -1.68
N GLN A 131 -17.74 -7.13 -0.69
CA GLN A 131 -18.89 -6.23 -0.63
C GLN A 131 -18.45 -4.81 -0.19
N PRO A 132 -18.67 -3.77 -1.02
CA PRO A 132 -18.25 -2.41 -0.70
C PRO A 132 -18.84 -1.86 0.61
N THR A 133 -20.10 -2.23 0.92
CA THR A 133 -20.82 -1.78 2.12
C THR A 133 -20.27 -2.32 3.43
N GLN A 134 -19.41 -3.34 3.36
CA GLN A 134 -18.78 -3.94 4.54
C GLN A 134 -17.39 -3.36 4.83
N ARG A 135 -16.91 -2.45 3.98
CA ARG A 135 -15.62 -1.78 4.15
C ARG A 135 -15.76 -0.59 5.09
N PRO A 136 -14.69 -0.24 5.83
CA PRO A 136 -14.67 1.00 6.59
C PRO A 136 -14.72 2.22 5.68
N THR A 137 -15.05 3.39 6.23
CA THR A 137 -14.91 4.68 5.55
C THR A 137 -13.46 5.18 5.63
N LEU A 138 -13.06 6.14 4.75
CA LEU A 138 -11.75 6.80 4.84
C LEU A 138 -11.54 7.45 6.21
N LYS A 139 -12.59 8.06 6.78
CA LYS A 139 -12.53 8.63 8.13
C LYS A 139 -12.22 7.58 9.19
N GLN A 140 -12.87 6.42 9.15
CA GLN A 140 -12.60 5.33 10.11
C GLN A 140 -11.18 4.79 9.97
N LEU A 141 -10.65 4.72 8.74
CA LEU A 141 -9.26 4.34 8.48
C LEU A 141 -8.30 5.34 9.07
N HIS A 142 -8.52 6.64 8.82
CA HIS A 142 -7.70 7.72 9.36
C HIS A 142 -7.68 7.73 10.89
N ASP A 143 -8.86 7.65 11.52
CA ASP A 143 -9.00 7.64 12.98
C ASP A 143 -8.24 6.43 13.58
N SER A 144 -8.45 5.24 13.02
CA SER A 144 -7.75 4.01 13.45
C SER A 144 -6.23 4.11 13.26
N ALA A 145 -5.78 4.66 12.13
CA ALA A 145 -4.37 4.83 11.83
C ALA A 145 -3.71 5.82 12.79
N THR A 146 -4.39 6.93 13.10
CA THR A 146 -3.91 7.96 14.03
C THR A 146 -3.71 7.38 15.42
N GLU A 147 -4.67 6.60 15.92
CA GLU A 147 -4.58 5.92 17.22
C GLU A 147 -3.40 4.95 17.27
N GLN A 148 -3.31 4.05 16.28
CA GLN A 148 -2.28 3.02 16.26
C GLN A 148 -0.88 3.62 16.02
N TYR A 149 -0.74 4.61 15.14
CA TYR A 149 0.53 5.32 14.94
C TYR A 149 1.02 5.98 16.22
N SER A 150 0.12 6.69 16.93
CA SER A 150 0.45 7.32 18.22
C SER A 150 0.93 6.28 19.22
N ARG A 151 0.25 5.14 19.33
CA ARG A 151 0.64 4.05 20.22
C ARG A 151 2.02 3.47 19.88
N CYS A 152 2.25 3.16 18.60
CA CYS A 152 3.54 2.63 18.14
C CYS A 152 4.69 3.62 18.39
N THR A 153 4.47 4.92 18.18
CA THR A 153 5.50 5.94 18.40
C THR A 153 5.79 6.17 19.88
N GLU A 154 4.80 6.05 20.75
CA GLU A 154 5.01 6.10 22.21
C GLU A 154 5.79 4.87 22.72
N GLU A 155 5.48 3.68 22.24
CA GLU A 155 6.23 2.46 22.57
C GLU A 155 7.69 2.58 22.13
N VAL A 156 7.92 3.19 20.97
CA VAL A 156 9.25 3.48 20.43
C VAL A 156 10.02 4.50 21.28
N ARG A 157 9.37 5.56 21.75
CA ARG A 157 10.00 6.57 22.63
C ARG A 157 10.44 5.99 23.98
N ARG A 158 9.76 4.94 24.46
CA ARG A 158 10.09 4.25 25.70
C ARG A 158 11.25 3.26 25.58
N GLY A 159 11.68 2.91 24.36
CA GLY A 159 12.72 1.92 24.09
C GLY A 159 13.99 2.51 23.46
N PRO A 160 15.18 2.36 24.09
CA PRO A 160 16.42 3.00 23.62
C PRO A 160 17.00 2.42 22.31
N LYS A 161 16.52 1.29 21.83
CA LYS A 161 17.04 0.62 20.62
C LYS A 161 16.47 1.14 19.30
N PHE A 162 15.42 1.93 19.31
CA PHE A 162 14.65 2.26 18.13
C PHE A 162 15.05 3.57 17.44
N LYS A 163 15.54 4.58 18.19
CA LYS A 163 16.02 5.84 17.61
C LYS A 163 17.07 5.64 16.52
N LYS A 164 17.89 4.59 16.65
CA LYS A 164 18.95 4.26 15.71
C LYS A 164 18.43 3.65 14.40
N LYS A 165 17.27 2.98 14.43
CA LYS A 165 16.69 2.31 13.27
C LYS A 165 15.78 3.23 12.45
N LEU A 166 15.08 4.15 13.09
CA LEU A 166 14.28 5.17 12.41
C LEU A 166 15.19 6.14 11.65
N ASN A 167 16.25 6.65 12.28
CA ASN A 167 17.26 7.48 11.63
C ASN A 167 17.99 6.76 10.49
N SER A 168 18.15 5.42 10.54
CA SER A 168 18.76 4.68 9.43
C SER A 168 17.82 4.50 8.21
N LEU A 169 16.52 4.69 8.39
CA LEU A 169 15.57 4.70 7.27
C LEU A 169 15.44 6.10 6.65
N THR A 170 15.66 7.15 7.47
CA THR A 170 15.68 8.54 7.00
C THR A 170 17.06 9.00 6.51
N ASP A 171 18.15 8.38 6.99
CA ASP A 171 19.55 8.76 6.65
C ASP A 171 20.08 8.17 5.33
N GLY A 172 19.22 7.81 4.39
CA GLY A 172 19.64 7.55 3.00
C GLY A 172 20.73 6.48 2.78
N THR A 173 21.21 5.80 3.81
CA THR A 173 22.19 4.72 3.72
C THR A 173 21.52 3.35 3.72
N ILE A 174 20.62 3.14 2.76
CA ILE A 174 20.46 1.80 2.22
C ILE A 174 21.62 1.66 1.22
N ASN A 175 22.76 1.16 1.69
CA ASN A 175 23.77 0.62 0.80
C ASN A 175 23.07 -0.46 -0.05
N ALA A 176 22.81 -0.13 -1.31
CA ALA A 176 22.29 -1.04 -2.32
C ALA A 176 23.31 -2.15 -2.71
N THR A 177 24.33 -2.34 -1.89
CA THR A 177 25.33 -3.40 -2.05
C THR A 177 25.16 -4.42 -0.95
N ASN A 178 24.60 -5.53 -1.32
CA ASN A 178 24.51 -6.83 -0.66
C ASN A 178 23.08 -7.23 -0.21
N ASN A 179 22.22 -7.46 -1.18
CA ASN A 179 21.36 -8.64 -1.24
C ASN A 179 20.60 -8.72 -2.58
N MET A 180 21.36 -8.70 -3.69
CA MET A 180 20.91 -9.31 -4.94
C MET A 180 21.05 -10.84 -4.81
N GLY A 181 20.26 -11.41 -3.95
CA GLY A 181 20.22 -12.84 -3.79
C GLY A 181 18.79 -13.26 -3.52
N PHE A 182 18.14 -13.76 -4.55
CA PHE A 182 16.83 -14.41 -4.55
C PHE A 182 15.68 -13.63 -5.20
N TRP A 183 15.87 -13.24 -6.46
CA TRP A 183 14.76 -13.24 -7.41
C TRP A 183 14.86 -14.57 -8.18
N PRO A 184 13.80 -15.41 -8.20
CA PRO A 184 13.79 -16.52 -9.14
C PRO A 184 13.79 -15.95 -10.57
N GLU A 185 14.70 -16.43 -11.42
CA GLU A 185 14.92 -16.02 -12.82
C GLU A 185 13.73 -16.26 -13.77
N THR A 186 12.53 -16.49 -13.25
CA THR A 186 11.32 -16.81 -14.05
C THR A 186 10.40 -15.64 -14.33
N MET A 187 10.77 -14.37 -14.00
CA MET A 187 9.96 -13.21 -14.36
C MET A 187 10.51 -12.40 -15.54
N HIS A 188 11.43 -12.92 -16.32
CA HIS A 188 11.91 -12.30 -17.56
C HIS A 188 11.27 -12.84 -18.84
N GLU A 189 10.07 -13.40 -18.76
CA GLU A 189 9.28 -13.56 -19.98
C GLU A 189 8.41 -12.34 -20.18
N THR A 190 9.01 -11.33 -20.81
CA THR A 190 8.31 -10.25 -21.49
C THR A 190 7.49 -10.86 -22.61
N HIS A 191 6.19 -11.00 -22.42
CA HIS A 191 5.30 -11.20 -23.55
C HIS A 191 5.29 -9.90 -24.37
N PRO A 192 5.71 -9.93 -25.65
CA PRO A 192 5.57 -8.79 -26.52
C PRO A 192 4.08 -8.52 -26.75
N PHE A 193 3.69 -7.28 -26.54
CA PHE A 193 2.39 -6.75 -26.92
C PHE A 193 2.18 -6.98 -28.41
N ASN A 194 1.32 -7.92 -28.77
CA ASN A 194 0.86 -8.06 -30.15
C ASN A 194 -0.36 -7.13 -30.32
N PRO A 195 -0.28 -6.10 -31.17
CA PRO A 195 -1.47 -5.33 -31.53
C PRO A 195 -2.38 -6.22 -32.37
N ILE A 196 -3.63 -6.36 -31.95
CA ILE A 196 -4.69 -6.99 -32.74
C ILE A 196 -4.93 -6.09 -33.94
N THR A 197 -4.50 -6.54 -35.13
CA THR A 197 -4.95 -5.99 -36.39
C THR A 197 -6.31 -6.59 -36.71
N GLU A 198 -7.32 -5.72 -36.75
CA GLU A 198 -8.63 -6.05 -37.34
C GLU A 198 -8.49 -6.42 -38.82
N ALA A 199 -9.13 -7.50 -39.21
CA ALA A 199 -9.60 -7.78 -40.56
C ALA A 199 -10.91 -8.57 -40.49
#